data_61ac46a4151a7dd35fbaf69c8cd354e7
#
_entry.id   61ac46a4151a7dd35fbaf69c8cd354e7
#
_cell.length_a   1.000
_cell.length_b   1.000
_cell.length_c   1.000
_cell.angle_alpha   90.00
_cell.angle_beta   90.00
_cell.angle_gamma   90.00
#
_symmetry.space_group_name_H-M   'P 1'
#
loop_
_entity.id
_entity.type
_entity.pdbx_description
1 polymer ?
#
loop_
_entity_poly.entity_id
_entity_poly.type
_entity_poly.pdbx_seq_one_letter_code
_entity_poly.pdbx_strand_id
1 'polypeptide(L)'
;MVLNKEDLLDGLDLKVDLVSLLFVGQEKVKRLQGFEKRAWQAKSMIFEDSGHVCVKDEHRYLFFKNGPLGSAHSHSDENSFCLQYQGQPIFIDAGRYSYREIDERYLLKSAWSHSTCIVDGKAPERITGSWEYEYYPHSLFCHHKEREGVHYIEGVYWSAEPDLPYLHRRKILMLAEDVWLLVDDIRCQGQHESLTQFILDKDVTYQDGKINQLKLWSEVDFDLEDTIISPKYNELEKSSKLTKHQFFENQMLDYTIIAHESFEIIRHSVYQTDGHQVENALVFEVKNDETDKLILLLSEDICVGEKLCLVDGTKIRGKCLVYDKINERMIRLQC
;
A
#
# COMPACT_ATOMS: atom_id res chain seq x y z
N MET A 1 -4.09 30.32 14.92
CA MET A 1 -4.61 29.49 16.02
C MET A 1 -3.43 28.72 16.61
N VAL A 2 -2.89 29.15 17.70
CA VAL A 2 -1.82 28.41 18.37
C VAL A 2 -2.52 27.32 19.19
N LEU A 3 -2.32 26.10 18.80
CA LEU A 3 -2.85 24.94 19.52
C LEU A 3 -2.22 24.92 20.91
N ASN A 4 -3.03 25.14 21.94
CA ASN A 4 -2.60 25.06 23.34
C ASN A 4 -2.49 23.60 23.84
N LYS A 5 -2.23 22.64 22.96
CA LYS A 5 -2.06 21.23 23.30
C LYS A 5 -0.57 20.90 23.25
N GLU A 6 0.02 20.87 24.42
CA GLU A 6 1.43 20.50 24.62
C GLU A 6 1.72 19.08 24.08
N ASP A 7 0.74 18.19 24.12
CA ASP A 7 0.79 16.82 23.61
C ASP A 7 1.11 16.71 22.10
N LEU A 8 0.82 17.75 21.31
CA LEU A 8 1.15 17.80 19.88
C LEU A 8 2.62 18.14 19.60
N LEU A 9 3.35 18.55 20.61
CA LEU A 9 4.78 18.91 20.51
C LEU A 9 5.68 17.77 20.96
N ASP A 10 5.12 16.72 21.55
CA ASP A 10 5.86 15.55 21.99
C ASP A 10 6.51 14.86 20.77
N GLY A 11 7.80 14.67 20.84
CA GLY A 11 8.58 13.97 19.81
C GLY A 11 8.99 14.80 18.59
N LEU A 12 8.60 16.07 18.50
CA LEU A 12 9.04 16.93 17.41
C LEU A 12 10.43 17.51 17.70
N ASP A 13 11.37 17.34 16.77
CA ASP A 13 12.64 18.07 16.79
C ASP A 13 12.40 19.49 16.26
N LEU A 14 11.93 20.36 17.15
CA LEU A 14 11.60 21.74 16.82
C LEU A 14 12.89 22.51 16.55
N LYS A 15 13.25 22.66 15.29
CA LYS A 15 14.28 23.59 14.85
C LYS A 15 13.70 25.00 14.86
N VAL A 16 14.24 25.85 15.72
CA VAL A 16 13.90 27.27 15.74
C VAL A 16 14.69 27.99 14.66
N ASP A 17 14.01 28.47 13.66
CA ASP A 17 14.55 29.31 12.60
C ASP A 17 14.06 30.76 12.73
N LEU A 18 14.56 31.63 11.86
CA LEU A 18 14.17 33.03 11.84
C LEU A 18 12.66 33.19 11.53
N VAL A 19 12.08 32.32 10.73
CA VAL A 19 10.66 32.34 10.38
C VAL A 19 9.82 32.04 11.62
N SER A 20 10.17 30.99 12.36
CA SER A 20 9.54 30.64 13.63
C SER A 20 9.60 31.80 14.63
N LEU A 21 10.76 32.46 14.72
CA LEU A 21 10.95 33.61 15.61
C LEU A 21 10.05 34.81 15.23
N LEU A 22 9.95 35.11 13.93
CA LEU A 22 9.13 36.21 13.41
C LEU A 22 7.63 35.99 13.61
N PHE A 23 7.13 34.77 13.33
CA PHE A 23 5.70 34.48 13.41
C PHE A 23 5.21 34.14 14.82
N VAL A 24 6.02 33.51 15.65
CA VAL A 24 5.64 33.03 16.98
C VAL A 24 6.08 33.97 18.09
N GLY A 25 7.15 34.70 17.87
CA GLY A 25 7.75 35.63 18.84
C GLY A 25 8.69 34.94 19.84
N GLN A 26 9.62 35.72 20.38
CA GLN A 26 10.75 35.23 21.20
C GLN A 26 10.31 34.48 22.46
N GLU A 27 9.28 34.96 23.16
CA GLU A 27 8.81 34.32 24.41
C GLU A 27 8.22 32.92 24.16
N LYS A 28 7.42 32.77 23.11
CA LYS A 28 6.84 31.47 22.76
C LYS A 28 7.91 30.49 22.25
N VAL A 29 8.90 30.99 21.51
CA VAL A 29 10.06 30.18 21.08
C VAL A 29 10.85 29.67 22.27
N LYS A 30 11.15 30.55 23.28
CA LYS A 30 11.80 30.12 24.52
C LYS A 30 11.00 29.07 25.27
N ARG A 31 9.66 29.20 25.29
CA ARG A 31 8.79 28.22 25.91
C ARG A 31 8.85 26.89 25.16
N LEU A 32 8.83 26.90 23.81
CA LEU A 32 8.98 25.70 22.99
C LEU A 32 10.33 24.98 23.22
N GLN A 33 11.42 25.72 23.42
CA GLN A 33 12.73 25.16 23.71
C GLN A 33 12.82 24.53 25.11
N GLY A 34 11.93 24.87 26.02
CA GLY A 34 11.84 24.33 27.37
C GLY A 34 11.03 23.06 27.51
N PHE A 35 10.39 22.57 26.43
CA PHE A 35 9.69 21.29 26.48
C PHE A 35 10.66 20.12 26.51
N GLU A 36 10.46 19.21 27.47
CA GLU A 36 11.18 17.94 27.48
C GLU A 36 10.83 17.15 26.21
N LYS A 37 11.85 16.71 25.49
CA LYS A 37 11.68 15.81 24.35
C LYS A 37 11.19 14.46 24.89
N ARG A 38 9.90 14.19 24.79
CA ARG A 38 9.39 12.84 25.03
C ARG A 38 9.65 11.99 23.78
N ALA A 39 10.01 10.74 24.01
CA ALA A 39 10.14 9.79 22.90
C ALA A 39 8.78 9.69 22.17
N TRP A 40 8.78 10.02 20.90
CA TRP A 40 7.57 9.87 20.08
C TRP A 40 7.24 8.38 19.98
N GLN A 41 6.01 8.02 20.34
CA GLN A 41 5.53 6.66 20.16
C GLN A 41 4.88 6.55 18.78
N ALA A 42 5.46 5.69 17.95
CA ALA A 42 4.87 5.35 16.67
C ALA A 42 3.47 4.74 16.90
N LYS A 43 2.48 5.24 16.20
CA LYS A 43 1.10 4.78 16.33
C LYS A 43 0.47 4.64 14.97
N SER A 44 -0.10 3.45 14.72
CA SER A 44 -0.93 3.23 13.55
C SER A 44 -2.27 3.97 13.70
N MET A 45 -2.74 4.56 12.61
CA MET A 45 -3.98 5.35 12.56
C MET A 45 -4.77 5.01 11.32
N ILE A 46 -6.09 4.96 11.47
CA ILE A 46 -7.04 4.87 10.36
C ILE A 46 -7.94 6.11 10.37
N PHE A 47 -8.20 6.64 9.19
CA PHE A 47 -9.13 7.72 8.93
C PHE A 47 -10.20 7.17 7.98
N GLU A 48 -11.21 6.52 8.56
CA GLU A 48 -12.23 5.76 7.81
C GLU A 48 -12.95 6.60 6.76
N ASP A 49 -13.39 7.82 7.12
CA ASP A 49 -14.12 8.72 6.21
C ASP A 49 -13.30 9.17 5.00
N SER A 50 -11.99 9.23 5.13
CA SER A 50 -11.07 9.63 4.05
C SER A 50 -10.38 8.45 3.39
N GLY A 51 -10.59 7.24 3.89
CA GLY A 51 -9.98 6.01 3.37
C GLY A 51 -8.46 5.99 3.48
N HIS A 52 -7.90 6.60 4.52
CA HIS A 52 -6.46 6.62 4.75
C HIS A 52 -6.09 5.68 5.89
N VAL A 53 -5.12 4.82 5.66
CA VAL A 53 -4.52 3.95 6.68
C VAL A 53 -3.04 4.27 6.78
N CYS A 54 -2.59 4.54 8.00
CA CYS A 54 -1.18 4.78 8.32
C CYS A 54 -0.74 3.73 9.34
N VAL A 55 0.14 2.83 8.94
CA VAL A 55 0.79 1.88 9.86
C VAL A 55 2.21 2.35 10.08
N LYS A 56 2.59 2.57 11.33
CA LYS A 56 3.90 3.10 11.67
C LYS A 56 4.44 2.48 12.96
N ASP A 57 5.69 2.05 12.91
CA ASP A 57 6.51 1.70 14.07
C ASP A 57 7.88 2.41 14.01
N GLU A 58 8.88 1.92 14.76
CA GLU A 58 10.21 2.54 14.82
C GLU A 58 10.97 2.46 13.49
N HIS A 59 10.73 1.41 12.69
CA HIS A 59 11.52 1.10 11.49
C HIS A 59 10.72 1.13 10.21
N ARG A 60 9.38 1.04 10.29
CA ARG A 60 8.49 0.89 9.15
C ARG A 60 7.41 1.95 9.15
N TYR A 61 7.10 2.42 7.94
CA TYR A 61 5.96 3.27 7.68
C TYR A 61 5.29 2.79 6.41
N LEU A 62 4.00 2.48 6.49
CA LEU A 62 3.15 2.17 5.35
C LEU A 62 1.97 3.13 5.38
N PHE A 63 1.77 3.84 4.29
CA PHE A 63 0.58 4.64 4.05
C PHE A 63 -0.21 4.01 2.91
N PHE A 64 -1.50 3.84 3.10
CA PHE A 64 -2.42 3.33 2.09
C PHE A 64 -3.60 4.26 1.95
N LYS A 65 -4.05 4.47 0.71
CA LYS A 65 -5.20 5.31 0.40
C LYS A 65 -6.20 4.56 -0.49
N ASN A 66 -7.45 4.53 -0.05
CA ASN A 66 -8.62 4.20 -0.87
C ASN A 66 -9.84 4.93 -0.32
N GLY A 67 -10.02 6.18 -0.72
CA GLY A 67 -11.05 7.06 -0.20
C GLY A 67 -11.72 7.89 -1.29
N PRO A 68 -12.72 8.68 -0.93
CA PRO A 68 -13.37 9.58 -1.88
C PRO A 68 -12.37 10.60 -2.45
N LEU A 69 -12.62 11.06 -3.66
CA LEU A 69 -11.77 12.04 -4.34
C LEU A 69 -11.46 13.27 -3.49
N GLY A 70 -12.34 13.69 -2.60
CA GLY A 70 -12.16 14.86 -1.77
C GLY A 70 -12.40 16.16 -2.54
N SER A 71 -11.46 17.09 -2.49
CA SER A 71 -11.58 18.40 -3.11
C SER A 71 -10.53 18.64 -4.20
N ALA A 72 -10.40 19.89 -4.64
CA ALA A 72 -9.53 20.35 -5.73
C ALA A 72 -8.04 19.93 -5.69
N HIS A 73 -7.55 19.39 -4.58
CA HIS A 73 -6.15 18.95 -4.45
C HIS A 73 -5.95 17.43 -4.66
N SER A 74 -7.00 16.70 -4.97
CA SER A 74 -6.98 15.25 -5.07
C SER A 74 -6.28 14.74 -6.33
N HIS A 75 -5.75 13.55 -6.22
CA HIS A 75 -5.21 12.73 -7.31
C HIS A 75 -6.06 11.48 -7.47
N SER A 76 -5.93 10.81 -8.61
CA SER A 76 -6.49 9.48 -8.83
C SER A 76 -5.50 8.43 -8.32
N ASP A 77 -5.52 8.22 -7.02
CA ASP A 77 -4.56 7.42 -6.28
C ASP A 77 -5.23 6.35 -5.39
N GLU A 78 -6.40 5.87 -5.83
CA GLU A 78 -7.12 4.80 -5.16
C GLU A 78 -6.30 3.51 -5.16
N ASN A 79 -6.33 2.81 -4.01
CA ASN A 79 -5.52 1.62 -3.73
C ASN A 79 -4.01 1.85 -3.85
N SER A 80 -3.54 3.10 -3.82
CA SER A 80 -2.11 3.38 -3.78
C SER A 80 -1.52 3.22 -2.38
N PHE A 81 -0.21 3.01 -2.33
CA PHE A 81 0.52 2.93 -1.07
C PHE A 81 1.90 3.57 -1.18
N CYS A 82 2.43 3.99 -0.02
CA CYS A 82 3.83 4.36 0.17
C CYS A 82 4.44 3.46 1.24
N LEU A 83 5.72 3.13 1.09
CA LEU A 83 6.46 2.29 2.03
C LEU A 83 7.80 2.93 2.36
N GLN A 84 8.11 3.06 3.66
CA GLN A 84 9.44 3.35 4.16
C GLN A 84 9.92 2.19 5.01
N TYR A 85 11.19 1.89 4.90
CA TYR A 85 11.85 0.84 5.67
C TYR A 85 13.19 1.33 6.21
N GLN A 86 13.42 1.18 7.50
CA GLN A 86 14.63 1.64 8.20
C GLN A 86 14.96 3.12 7.94
N GLY A 87 13.92 3.96 7.91
CA GLY A 87 14.05 5.40 7.68
C GLY A 87 14.25 5.81 6.22
N GLN A 88 14.37 4.87 5.28
CA GLN A 88 14.49 5.15 3.86
C GLN A 88 13.14 4.97 3.15
N PRO A 89 12.65 5.96 2.39
CA PRO A 89 11.56 5.79 1.45
C PRO A 89 11.91 4.74 0.39
N ILE A 90 11.01 3.79 0.16
CA ILE A 90 11.17 2.75 -0.87
C ILE A 90 10.17 3.00 -2.00
N PHE A 91 8.87 2.93 -1.69
CA PHE A 91 7.80 3.28 -2.60
C PHE A 91 7.18 4.58 -2.14
N ILE A 92 7.03 5.52 -3.06
CA ILE A 92 6.61 6.89 -2.76
C ILE A 92 5.38 7.30 -3.56
N ASP A 93 4.75 8.39 -3.16
CA ASP A 93 3.87 9.17 -4.01
C ASP A 93 4.71 10.09 -4.90
N ALA A 94 4.38 10.17 -6.19
CA ALA A 94 5.15 10.95 -7.14
C ALA A 94 5.01 12.48 -6.93
N GLY A 95 4.12 12.92 -6.06
CA GLY A 95 3.89 14.33 -5.78
C GLY A 95 3.03 15.02 -6.83
N ARG A 96 2.99 16.36 -6.80
CA ARG A 96 2.02 17.09 -7.62
C ARG A 96 2.61 18.10 -8.61
N TYR A 97 3.84 18.55 -8.42
CA TYR A 97 4.59 19.53 -9.19
C TYR A 97 3.98 20.94 -9.18
N SER A 98 2.84 21.17 -9.83
CA SER A 98 2.30 22.50 -10.11
C SER A 98 0.77 22.51 -10.08
N TYR A 99 0.17 23.70 -10.17
CA TYR A 99 -1.27 23.91 -10.39
C TYR A 99 -1.58 24.45 -11.78
N ARG A 100 -0.57 24.60 -12.64
CA ARG A 100 -0.74 25.04 -14.02
C ARG A 100 -1.36 23.93 -14.88
N GLU A 101 -2.03 24.31 -15.95
CA GLU A 101 -2.58 23.42 -16.97
C GLU A 101 -1.45 22.97 -17.91
N ILE A 102 -0.69 21.95 -17.48
CA ILE A 102 0.48 21.38 -18.18
C ILE A 102 0.50 19.87 -18.05
N ASP A 103 1.16 19.20 -18.98
CA ASP A 103 1.16 17.73 -19.08
C ASP A 103 1.74 17.03 -17.85
N GLU A 104 2.82 17.58 -17.28
CA GLU A 104 3.43 17.00 -16.07
C GLU A 104 2.49 17.05 -14.87
N ARG A 105 1.64 18.12 -14.77
CA ARG A 105 0.63 18.20 -13.74
C ARG A 105 -0.46 17.14 -13.94
N TYR A 106 -0.89 16.92 -15.18
CA TYR A 106 -1.88 15.90 -15.50
C TYR A 106 -1.34 14.50 -15.25
N LEU A 107 -0.11 14.23 -15.67
CA LEU A 107 0.57 12.96 -15.42
C LEU A 107 0.65 12.66 -13.92
N LEU A 108 1.17 13.61 -13.12
CA LEU A 108 1.36 13.43 -11.68
C LEU A 108 0.04 13.38 -10.88
N LYS A 109 -1.06 13.84 -11.48
CA LYS A 109 -2.42 13.75 -10.92
C LYS A 109 -3.11 12.42 -11.23
N SER A 110 -2.66 11.76 -12.29
CA SER A 110 -3.24 10.53 -12.84
C SER A 110 -2.77 9.28 -12.09
N ALA A 111 -3.58 8.21 -12.17
CA ALA A 111 -3.21 6.88 -11.69
C ALA A 111 -1.85 6.39 -12.23
N TRP A 112 -1.40 6.89 -13.39
CA TRP A 112 -0.09 6.57 -13.97
C TRP A 112 1.13 6.94 -13.11
N SER A 113 0.96 7.80 -12.12
CA SER A 113 2.02 8.24 -11.21
C SER A 113 1.83 7.75 -9.77
N HIS A 114 0.99 6.76 -9.56
CA HIS A 114 0.74 6.19 -8.25
C HIS A 114 0.97 4.68 -8.22
N SER A 115 1.29 4.13 -7.04
CA SER A 115 1.56 2.70 -6.86
C SER A 115 0.25 1.90 -6.82
N THR A 116 -0.40 1.73 -7.98
CA THR A 116 -1.70 1.09 -8.17
C THR A 116 -1.73 0.22 -9.44
N CYS A 117 -2.92 -0.25 -9.85
CA CYS A 117 -3.10 -1.03 -11.07
C CYS A 117 -3.88 -0.24 -12.12
N ILE A 118 -3.55 -0.47 -13.39
CA ILE A 118 -4.21 0.11 -14.57
C ILE A 118 -4.62 -1.04 -15.49
N VAL A 119 -5.80 -0.98 -16.11
CA VAL A 119 -6.32 -2.02 -17.00
C VAL A 119 -6.35 -1.49 -18.45
N ASP A 120 -5.89 -2.31 -19.41
CA ASP A 120 -5.85 -2.03 -20.86
C ASP A 120 -5.19 -0.69 -21.22
N GLY A 121 -4.21 -0.28 -20.42
CA GLY A 121 -3.53 1.00 -20.63
C GLY A 121 -4.45 2.23 -20.49
N LYS A 122 -5.61 2.08 -19.83
CA LYS A 122 -6.54 3.17 -19.56
C LYS A 122 -6.57 3.51 -18.09
N ALA A 123 -6.31 4.76 -17.76
CA ALA A 123 -6.49 5.25 -16.39
C ALA A 123 -7.96 5.18 -15.98
N PRO A 124 -8.27 4.88 -14.71
CA PRO A 124 -9.65 4.76 -14.22
C PRO A 124 -10.38 6.12 -14.13
N GLU A 125 -9.69 7.18 -14.46
CA GLU A 125 -10.19 8.57 -14.47
C GLU A 125 -10.00 9.24 -15.81
N ARG A 126 -10.73 10.35 -16.01
CA ARG A 126 -10.47 11.29 -17.09
C ARG A 126 -10.29 12.71 -16.53
N ILE A 127 -9.08 13.20 -16.62
CA ILE A 127 -8.69 14.54 -16.18
C ILE A 127 -9.07 15.55 -17.27
N THR A 128 -9.80 16.60 -16.91
CA THR A 128 -10.19 17.72 -17.80
C THR A 128 -9.52 19.02 -17.45
N GLY A 129 -8.86 19.09 -16.30
CA GLY A 129 -8.12 20.25 -15.85
C GLY A 129 -7.31 19.98 -14.60
N SER A 130 -6.44 20.91 -14.22
CA SER A 130 -5.64 20.78 -12.99
C SER A 130 -6.48 20.53 -11.74
N TRP A 131 -7.74 20.96 -11.77
CA TRP A 131 -8.69 20.89 -10.66
C TRP A 131 -9.93 20.02 -10.93
N GLU A 132 -10.08 19.52 -12.16
CA GLU A 132 -11.31 18.90 -12.64
C GLU A 132 -11.07 17.50 -13.17
N TYR A 133 -12.13 16.69 -13.09
CA TYR A 133 -12.27 15.38 -13.72
C TYR A 133 -13.63 15.32 -14.41
N GLU A 134 -13.69 14.66 -15.55
CA GLU A 134 -14.95 14.27 -16.17
C GLU A 134 -15.57 13.07 -15.43
N TYR A 135 -14.73 12.10 -15.09
CA TYR A 135 -15.06 11.00 -14.20
C TYR A 135 -13.79 10.57 -13.43
N TYR A 136 -14.00 9.90 -12.34
CA TYR A 136 -12.94 9.36 -11.48
C TYR A 136 -13.41 8.08 -10.78
N PRO A 137 -12.50 7.20 -10.33
CA PRO A 137 -12.86 5.98 -9.64
C PRO A 137 -13.62 6.24 -8.33
N HIS A 138 -14.55 5.33 -8.02
CA HIS A 138 -15.35 5.41 -6.81
C HIS A 138 -14.85 4.43 -5.76
N SER A 139 -14.28 4.94 -4.68
CA SER A 139 -13.97 4.13 -3.51
C SER A 139 -15.25 3.55 -2.93
N LEU A 140 -15.28 2.24 -2.75
CA LEU A 140 -16.41 1.51 -2.16
C LEU A 140 -16.23 1.31 -0.66
N PHE A 141 -15.02 0.94 -0.24
CA PHE A 141 -14.64 0.90 1.17
C PHE A 141 -13.12 0.83 1.35
N CYS A 142 -12.69 1.23 2.55
CA CYS A 142 -11.34 1.01 3.05
C CYS A 142 -11.44 0.41 4.45
N HIS A 143 -10.77 -0.71 4.68
CA HIS A 143 -10.82 -1.45 5.94
C HIS A 143 -9.41 -1.69 6.48
N HIS A 144 -9.26 -1.59 7.79
CA HIS A 144 -8.03 -1.94 8.49
C HIS A 144 -8.35 -2.76 9.73
N LYS A 145 -7.57 -3.80 9.95
CA LYS A 145 -7.61 -4.60 11.17
C LYS A 145 -6.20 -4.90 11.63
N GLU A 146 -5.95 -4.72 12.90
CA GLU A 146 -4.71 -5.10 13.54
C GLU A 146 -5.00 -6.18 14.58
N ARG A 147 -4.17 -7.20 14.59
CA ARG A 147 -4.21 -8.23 15.62
C ARG A 147 -2.80 -8.77 15.85
N GLU A 148 -2.32 -8.63 17.09
CA GLU A 148 -1.04 -9.23 17.52
C GLU A 148 0.16 -8.78 16.65
N GLY A 149 0.17 -7.50 16.26
CA GLY A 149 1.22 -6.91 15.42
C GLY A 149 1.11 -7.25 13.93
N VAL A 150 0.08 -8.01 13.52
CA VAL A 150 -0.23 -8.23 12.11
C VAL A 150 -1.29 -7.24 11.68
N HIS A 151 -1.00 -6.45 10.64
CA HIS A 151 -1.93 -5.52 10.04
C HIS A 151 -2.50 -6.08 8.75
N TYR A 152 -3.82 -5.98 8.59
CA TYR A 152 -4.55 -6.26 7.37
C TYR A 152 -5.23 -5.00 6.90
N ILE A 153 -5.00 -4.63 5.66
CA ILE A 153 -5.60 -3.46 5.00
C ILE A 153 -6.29 -3.95 3.75
N GLU A 154 -7.47 -3.44 3.47
CA GLU A 154 -8.23 -3.76 2.27
C GLU A 154 -8.89 -2.51 1.74
N GLY A 155 -8.68 -2.22 0.45
CA GLY A 155 -9.35 -1.17 -0.28
C GLY A 155 -10.03 -1.72 -1.53
N VAL A 156 -11.21 -1.22 -1.84
CA VAL A 156 -11.94 -1.56 -3.05
C VAL A 156 -12.45 -0.31 -3.73
N TYR A 157 -12.19 -0.17 -5.00
CA TYR A 157 -12.80 0.86 -5.82
C TYR A 157 -13.40 0.29 -7.10
N TRP A 158 -14.32 1.05 -7.66
CA TRP A 158 -14.92 0.82 -8.96
C TRP A 158 -14.37 1.86 -9.94
N SER A 159 -13.85 1.41 -11.09
CA SER A 159 -13.48 2.29 -12.19
C SER A 159 -14.73 2.86 -12.84
N ALA A 160 -14.77 4.18 -13.00
CA ALA A 160 -15.86 4.88 -13.67
C ALA A 160 -15.60 5.10 -15.17
N GLU A 161 -14.55 4.48 -15.74
CA GLU A 161 -14.30 4.51 -17.19
C GLU A 161 -15.50 3.89 -17.93
N PRO A 162 -16.22 4.66 -18.78
CA PRO A 162 -17.49 4.20 -19.36
C PRO A 162 -17.36 2.94 -20.22
N ASP A 163 -16.23 2.81 -20.92
CA ASP A 163 -15.97 1.70 -21.85
C ASP A 163 -15.22 0.53 -21.20
N LEU A 164 -14.77 0.71 -19.96
CA LEU A 164 -13.95 -0.27 -19.24
C LEU A 164 -14.28 -0.26 -17.74
N PRO A 165 -15.51 -0.66 -17.37
CA PRO A 165 -15.88 -0.76 -15.96
C PRO A 165 -15.20 -1.98 -15.33
N TYR A 166 -14.46 -1.78 -14.26
CA TYR A 166 -13.84 -2.86 -13.49
C TYR A 166 -13.84 -2.55 -12.00
N LEU A 167 -13.70 -3.61 -11.20
CA LEU A 167 -13.50 -3.52 -9.77
C LEU A 167 -12.05 -3.88 -9.46
N HIS A 168 -11.37 -3.03 -8.71
CA HIS A 168 -10.05 -3.32 -8.19
C HIS A 168 -10.10 -3.39 -6.66
N ARG A 169 -9.68 -4.52 -6.13
CA ARG A 169 -9.49 -4.78 -4.70
C ARG A 169 -8.02 -4.99 -4.43
N ARG A 170 -7.45 -4.21 -3.54
CA ARG A 170 -6.10 -4.44 -3.01
C ARG A 170 -6.17 -4.83 -1.55
N LYS A 171 -5.45 -5.89 -1.21
CA LYS A 171 -5.24 -6.34 0.17
C LYS A 171 -3.75 -6.22 0.49
N ILE A 172 -3.43 -5.67 1.66
CA ILE A 172 -2.07 -5.62 2.16
C ILE A 172 -2.04 -6.28 3.52
N LEU A 173 -1.20 -7.29 3.67
CA LEU A 173 -0.89 -7.92 4.93
C LEU A 173 0.54 -7.53 5.32
N MET A 174 0.71 -6.94 6.50
CA MET A 174 2.01 -6.56 7.04
C MET A 174 2.25 -7.35 8.33
N LEU A 175 3.31 -8.16 8.34
CA LEU A 175 3.74 -8.92 9.51
C LEU A 175 4.75 -8.11 10.32
N ALA A 176 4.93 -8.50 11.58
CA ALA A 176 5.92 -7.89 12.46
C ALA A 176 7.36 -8.13 12.00
N GLU A 177 7.60 -9.19 11.25
CA GLU A 177 8.90 -9.68 10.81
C GLU A 177 9.39 -9.06 9.48
N ASP A 178 8.96 -7.83 9.15
CA ASP A 178 9.35 -7.13 7.91
C ASP A 178 8.95 -7.89 6.63
N VAL A 179 7.72 -8.38 6.63
CA VAL A 179 7.08 -9.03 5.49
C VAL A 179 5.80 -8.30 5.14
N TRP A 180 5.67 -7.91 3.88
CA TRP A 180 4.47 -7.31 3.29
C TRP A 180 3.99 -8.20 2.15
N LEU A 181 2.73 -8.63 2.21
CA LEU A 181 2.05 -9.32 1.12
C LEU A 181 0.99 -8.36 0.56
N LEU A 182 1.18 -7.96 -0.68
CA LEU A 182 0.21 -7.20 -1.47
C LEU A 182 -0.52 -8.17 -2.39
N VAL A 183 -1.83 -8.08 -2.46
CA VAL A 183 -2.67 -8.88 -3.37
C VAL A 183 -3.62 -7.96 -4.10
N ASP A 184 -3.62 -8.04 -5.42
CA ASP A 184 -4.52 -7.33 -6.32
C ASP A 184 -5.52 -8.31 -6.94
N ASP A 185 -6.81 -8.08 -6.71
CA ASP A 185 -7.92 -8.79 -7.34
C ASP A 185 -8.66 -7.79 -8.24
N ILE A 186 -8.49 -7.94 -9.55
CA ILE A 186 -9.18 -7.13 -10.56
C ILE A 186 -10.25 -7.98 -11.22
N ARG A 187 -11.47 -7.44 -11.31
CA ARG A 187 -12.60 -8.08 -11.97
C ARG A 187 -13.10 -7.19 -13.09
N CYS A 188 -12.94 -7.68 -14.32
CA CYS A 188 -13.35 -7.03 -15.55
C CYS A 188 -13.81 -8.10 -16.54
N GLN A 189 -15.00 -7.96 -17.11
CA GLN A 189 -15.56 -8.97 -18.01
C GLN A 189 -14.83 -8.98 -19.35
N GLY A 190 -14.30 -10.13 -19.76
CA GLY A 190 -13.59 -10.31 -21.03
C GLY A 190 -12.10 -10.55 -20.85
N GLN A 191 -11.34 -10.39 -21.95
CA GLN A 191 -9.89 -10.51 -21.97
C GLN A 191 -9.25 -9.14 -21.85
N HIS A 192 -8.35 -8.98 -20.89
CA HIS A 192 -7.74 -7.71 -20.54
C HIS A 192 -6.25 -7.87 -20.21
N GLU A 193 -5.55 -6.77 -20.20
CA GLU A 193 -4.20 -6.64 -19.68
C GLU A 193 -4.20 -5.73 -18.46
N SER A 194 -3.55 -6.14 -17.37
CA SER A 194 -3.27 -5.29 -16.22
C SER A 194 -1.83 -4.86 -16.21
N LEU A 195 -1.62 -3.62 -15.82
CA LEU A 195 -0.32 -3.04 -15.44
C LEU A 195 -0.35 -2.77 -13.94
N THR A 196 0.43 -3.52 -13.16
CA THR A 196 0.72 -3.17 -11.76
C THR A 196 1.99 -2.35 -11.72
N GLN A 197 1.98 -1.21 -11.04
CA GLN A 197 3.15 -0.34 -10.92
C GLN A 197 3.42 0.12 -9.50
N PHE A 198 4.71 0.32 -9.17
CA PHE A 198 5.19 0.84 -7.88
C PHE A 198 6.22 1.94 -8.14
N ILE A 199 5.97 3.14 -7.63
CA ILE A 199 6.83 4.31 -7.85
C ILE A 199 7.98 4.27 -6.83
N LEU A 200 9.21 4.22 -7.32
CA LEU A 200 10.41 4.18 -6.48
C LEU A 200 10.83 5.59 -6.05
N ASP A 201 11.40 5.69 -4.86
CA ASP A 201 12.17 6.87 -4.50
C ASP A 201 13.42 6.98 -5.38
N LYS A 202 13.84 8.20 -5.72
CA LYS A 202 14.98 8.46 -6.61
C LYS A 202 16.33 7.92 -6.09
N ASP A 203 16.45 7.78 -4.78
CA ASP A 203 17.66 7.31 -4.11
C ASP A 203 17.66 5.79 -3.89
N VAL A 204 16.69 5.09 -4.50
CA VAL A 204 16.50 3.65 -4.44
C VAL A 204 16.93 2.99 -5.76
N THR A 205 17.65 1.89 -5.67
CA THR A 205 18.05 1.08 -6.83
C THR A 205 17.36 -0.28 -6.76
N TYR A 206 16.72 -0.67 -7.86
CA TYR A 206 16.20 -2.03 -8.05
C TYR A 206 17.13 -2.82 -8.94
N GLN A 207 17.58 -3.97 -8.46
CA GLN A 207 18.43 -4.89 -9.22
C GLN A 207 18.17 -6.34 -8.78
N ASP A 208 18.04 -7.26 -9.74
CA ASP A 208 17.90 -8.71 -9.50
C ASP A 208 16.77 -9.05 -8.50
N GLY A 209 15.63 -8.37 -8.63
CA GLY A 209 14.48 -8.58 -7.76
C GLY A 209 14.62 -7.97 -6.36
N LYS A 210 15.60 -7.10 -6.13
CA LYS A 210 15.92 -6.54 -4.82
C LYS A 210 15.96 -5.01 -4.83
N ILE A 211 15.58 -4.46 -3.69
CA ILE A 211 15.75 -3.08 -3.29
C ILE A 211 16.49 -3.09 -1.95
N ASN A 212 17.77 -2.74 -1.93
CA ASN A 212 18.61 -2.85 -0.73
C ASN A 212 18.56 -4.27 -0.14
N GLN A 213 18.10 -4.43 1.09
CA GLN A 213 17.95 -5.71 1.81
C GLN A 213 16.55 -6.34 1.59
N LEU A 214 15.66 -5.66 0.89
CA LEU A 214 14.33 -6.17 0.58
C LEU A 214 14.34 -6.88 -0.76
N LYS A 215 13.79 -8.07 -0.80
CA LYS A 215 13.56 -8.83 -2.03
C LYS A 215 12.06 -8.81 -2.34
N LEU A 216 11.75 -8.77 -3.63
CA LEU A 216 10.38 -8.86 -4.16
C LEU A 216 10.16 -10.24 -4.77
N TRP A 217 9.06 -10.89 -4.40
CA TRP A 217 8.60 -12.16 -4.99
C TRP A 217 7.26 -11.92 -5.66
N SER A 218 7.13 -12.36 -6.89
CA SER A 218 5.92 -12.26 -7.71
C SER A 218 5.92 -13.41 -8.72
N GLU A 219 4.77 -13.76 -9.32
CA GLU A 219 4.73 -14.72 -10.42
C GLU A 219 5.31 -14.15 -11.71
N VAL A 220 5.11 -12.84 -11.91
CA VAL A 220 5.63 -12.09 -13.06
C VAL A 220 6.73 -11.17 -12.55
N ASP A 221 7.87 -11.19 -13.24
CA ASP A 221 8.98 -10.32 -12.91
C ASP A 221 8.62 -8.84 -13.16
N PHE A 222 9.27 -7.97 -12.40
CA PHE A 222 9.13 -6.53 -12.60
C PHE A 222 10.14 -6.01 -13.61
N ASP A 223 9.67 -5.20 -14.52
CA ASP A 223 10.49 -4.33 -15.34
C ASP A 223 10.75 -3.00 -14.61
N LEU A 224 11.87 -2.36 -14.94
CA LEU A 224 12.23 -1.04 -14.41
C LEU A 224 12.05 -0.01 -15.52
N GLU A 225 11.20 0.96 -15.30
CA GLU A 225 10.89 2.04 -16.23
C GLU A 225 11.26 3.41 -15.64
N ASP A 226 11.68 4.33 -16.51
CA ASP A 226 11.90 5.73 -16.11
C ASP A 226 10.57 6.43 -15.80
N THR A 227 10.58 7.28 -14.80
CA THR A 227 9.45 8.16 -14.45
C THR A 227 9.93 9.50 -13.91
N ILE A 228 9.00 10.40 -13.65
CA ILE A 228 9.25 11.68 -12.99
C ILE A 228 8.53 11.74 -11.67
N ILE A 229 9.13 12.43 -10.72
CA ILE A 229 8.54 12.74 -9.42
C ILE A 229 8.69 14.23 -9.12
N SER A 230 7.89 14.71 -8.19
CA SER A 230 7.93 16.09 -7.73
C SER A 230 8.03 16.15 -6.20
N PRO A 231 9.22 16.03 -5.63
CA PRO A 231 9.42 16.03 -4.18
C PRO A 231 9.06 17.38 -3.54
N LYS A 232 9.05 18.45 -4.33
CA LYS A 232 8.67 19.79 -3.91
C LYS A 232 7.93 20.53 -5.01
N TYR A 233 7.18 21.55 -4.59
CA TYR A 233 6.45 22.41 -5.51
C TYR A 233 7.37 23.07 -6.56
N ASN A 234 7.00 22.96 -7.83
CA ASN A 234 7.77 23.40 -9.01
C ASN A 234 9.15 22.71 -9.20
N GLU A 235 9.44 21.63 -8.54
CA GLU A 235 10.64 20.83 -8.78
C GLU A 235 10.24 19.48 -9.40
N LEU A 236 10.87 19.13 -10.52
CA LEU A 236 10.77 17.80 -11.13
C LEU A 236 12.11 17.10 -11.03
N GLU A 237 12.08 15.84 -10.65
CA GLU A 237 13.24 14.98 -10.60
C GLU A 237 12.96 13.67 -11.36
N LYS A 238 14.02 13.07 -11.88
CA LYS A 238 13.94 11.73 -12.46
C LYS A 238 13.89 10.70 -11.37
N SER A 239 13.09 9.68 -11.57
CA SER A 239 13.03 8.47 -10.77
C SER A 239 12.70 7.29 -11.66
N SER A 240 12.43 6.15 -11.05
CA SER A 240 12.02 4.93 -11.73
C SER A 240 10.75 4.37 -11.11
N LYS A 241 10.08 3.53 -11.84
CA LYS A 241 8.96 2.72 -11.34
C LYS A 241 9.18 1.27 -11.71
N LEU A 242 8.71 0.38 -10.87
CA LEU A 242 8.58 -1.03 -11.18
C LEU A 242 7.25 -1.26 -11.86
N THR A 243 7.25 -2.01 -12.94
CA THR A 243 6.04 -2.37 -13.69
C THR A 243 5.99 -3.86 -13.94
N LYS A 244 4.80 -4.45 -13.91
CA LYS A 244 4.55 -5.80 -14.38
C LYS A 244 3.24 -5.87 -15.15
N HIS A 245 3.26 -6.57 -16.26
CA HIS A 245 2.14 -6.76 -17.16
C HIS A 245 1.59 -8.18 -17.04
N GLN A 246 0.28 -8.31 -16.99
CA GLN A 246 -0.37 -9.61 -16.87
C GLN A 246 -1.67 -9.65 -17.66
N PHE A 247 -1.79 -10.65 -18.55
CA PHE A 247 -3.04 -10.92 -19.27
C PHE A 247 -3.97 -11.78 -18.44
N PHE A 248 -5.25 -11.46 -18.46
CA PHE A 248 -6.25 -12.20 -17.71
C PHE A 248 -7.60 -12.26 -18.44
N GLU A 249 -8.45 -13.18 -18.04
CA GLU A 249 -9.84 -13.29 -18.51
C GLU A 249 -10.78 -13.23 -17.30
N ASN A 250 -11.66 -12.23 -17.31
CA ASN A 250 -12.69 -11.93 -16.31
C ASN A 250 -12.17 -11.59 -14.89
N GLN A 251 -11.11 -12.24 -14.42
CA GLN A 251 -10.51 -11.97 -13.10
C GLN A 251 -9.01 -12.16 -13.14
N MET A 252 -8.29 -11.22 -12.52
CA MET A 252 -6.88 -11.34 -12.19
C MET A 252 -6.72 -11.44 -10.67
N LEU A 253 -5.96 -12.40 -10.22
CA LEU A 253 -5.49 -12.48 -8.84
C LEU A 253 -3.96 -12.48 -8.86
N ASP A 254 -3.38 -11.34 -8.56
CA ASP A 254 -1.94 -11.13 -8.56
C ASP A 254 -1.41 -10.89 -7.16
N TYR A 255 -0.13 -11.16 -6.94
CA TYR A 255 0.50 -10.89 -5.66
C TYR A 255 1.92 -10.34 -5.81
N THR A 256 2.35 -9.60 -4.80
CA THR A 256 3.74 -9.22 -4.57
C THR A 256 4.05 -9.39 -3.09
N ILE A 257 5.11 -10.14 -2.80
CA ILE A 257 5.64 -10.24 -1.44
C ILE A 257 6.92 -9.41 -1.40
N ILE A 258 7.01 -8.54 -0.42
CA ILE A 258 8.20 -7.76 -0.11
C ILE A 258 8.68 -8.24 1.26
N ALA A 259 9.91 -8.69 1.36
CA ALA A 259 10.46 -9.14 2.63
C ALA A 259 11.98 -8.98 2.65
N HIS A 260 12.57 -9.02 3.83
CA HIS A 260 14.02 -9.07 3.97
C HIS A 260 14.58 -10.30 3.22
N GLU A 261 15.72 -10.15 2.58
CA GLU A 261 16.32 -11.20 1.72
C GLU A 261 16.69 -12.50 2.45
N SER A 262 16.74 -12.49 3.80
CA SER A 262 16.94 -13.68 4.61
C SER A 262 15.77 -14.65 4.61
N PHE A 263 14.59 -14.21 4.14
CA PHE A 263 13.42 -15.07 4.08
C PHE A 263 13.42 -15.94 2.83
N GLU A 264 13.04 -17.19 3.01
CA GLU A 264 12.58 -18.09 1.96
C GLU A 264 11.05 -17.99 1.87
N ILE A 265 10.52 -17.80 0.66
CA ILE A 265 9.09 -17.75 0.40
C ILE A 265 8.70 -18.95 -0.46
N ILE A 266 7.77 -19.75 0.04
CA ILE A 266 7.27 -20.94 -0.66
C ILE A 266 5.77 -20.80 -0.85
N ARG A 267 5.30 -20.90 -2.08
CA ARG A 267 3.86 -20.95 -2.39
C ARG A 267 3.33 -22.36 -2.24
N HIS A 268 2.19 -22.52 -1.57
CA HIS A 268 1.52 -23.80 -1.38
C HIS A 268 0.18 -23.84 -2.09
N SER A 269 -0.22 -25.01 -2.56
CA SER A 269 -1.57 -25.28 -3.02
C SER A 269 -2.53 -25.47 -1.85
N VAL A 270 -3.76 -25.03 -2.05
CA VAL A 270 -4.84 -25.10 -1.05
C VAL A 270 -5.91 -26.06 -1.54
N TYR A 271 -6.36 -26.94 -0.67
CA TYR A 271 -7.39 -27.90 -0.97
C TYR A 271 -8.57 -27.81 -0.01
N GLN A 272 -9.73 -28.16 -0.47
CA GLN A 272 -10.89 -28.45 0.38
C GLN A 272 -10.78 -29.84 0.99
N THR A 273 -11.61 -30.14 1.99
CA THR A 273 -11.60 -31.45 2.66
C THR A 273 -12.02 -32.62 1.76
N ASP A 274 -12.66 -32.34 0.66
CA ASP A 274 -13.05 -33.30 -0.40
C ASP A 274 -11.97 -33.52 -1.47
N GLY A 275 -10.82 -32.81 -1.34
CA GLY A 275 -9.68 -32.91 -2.26
C GLY A 275 -9.71 -31.95 -3.44
N HIS A 276 -10.75 -31.10 -3.60
CA HIS A 276 -10.78 -30.09 -4.65
C HIS A 276 -9.80 -28.94 -4.32
N GLN A 277 -9.03 -28.52 -5.32
CA GLN A 277 -8.14 -27.37 -5.18
C GLN A 277 -8.95 -26.06 -5.11
N VAL A 278 -8.53 -25.15 -4.26
CA VAL A 278 -9.11 -23.81 -4.11
C VAL A 278 -8.28 -22.83 -4.92
N GLU A 279 -8.73 -22.49 -6.12
CA GLU A 279 -7.97 -21.63 -7.04
C GLU A 279 -7.88 -20.17 -6.56
N ASN A 280 -8.92 -19.69 -5.84
CA ASN A 280 -8.98 -18.31 -5.34
C ASN A 280 -8.35 -18.15 -3.94
N ALA A 281 -7.38 -19.00 -3.60
CA ALA A 281 -6.64 -18.95 -2.35
C ALA A 281 -5.15 -18.78 -2.62
N LEU A 282 -4.54 -17.86 -1.89
CA LEU A 282 -3.10 -17.67 -1.86
C LEU A 282 -2.58 -18.15 -0.51
N VAL A 283 -1.63 -19.07 -0.53
CA VAL A 283 -0.91 -19.49 0.69
C VAL A 283 0.58 -19.43 0.45
N PHE A 284 1.24 -18.75 1.36
CA PHE A 284 2.69 -18.62 1.38
C PHE A 284 3.24 -19.06 2.72
N GLU A 285 4.28 -19.86 2.68
CA GLU A 285 5.15 -20.11 3.81
C GLU A 285 6.28 -19.09 3.76
N VAL A 286 6.47 -18.40 4.86
CA VAL A 286 7.52 -17.40 5.05
C VAL A 286 8.41 -17.89 6.16
N LYS A 287 9.65 -18.23 5.84
CA LYS A 287 10.56 -18.83 6.82
C LYS A 287 12.00 -18.33 6.72
N ASN A 288 12.64 -18.28 7.87
CA ASN A 288 14.08 -18.14 8.07
C ASN A 288 14.47 -18.90 9.35
N ASP A 289 15.66 -18.66 9.89
CA ASP A 289 16.14 -19.36 11.09
C ASP A 289 15.27 -19.13 12.34
N GLU A 290 14.53 -18.02 12.41
CA GLU A 290 13.74 -17.59 13.59
C GLU A 290 12.23 -17.62 13.34
N THR A 291 11.81 -17.68 12.09
CA THR A 291 10.39 -17.52 11.67
C THR A 291 9.98 -18.69 10.78
N ASP A 292 8.82 -19.29 11.06
CA ASP A 292 8.14 -20.22 10.16
C ASP A 292 6.63 -19.96 10.25
N LYS A 293 6.09 -19.24 9.25
CA LYS A 293 4.69 -18.82 9.21
C LYS A 293 4.01 -19.17 7.90
N LEU A 294 2.79 -19.66 7.98
CA LEU A 294 1.89 -19.78 6.85
C LEU A 294 0.94 -18.56 6.81
N ILE A 295 0.89 -17.91 5.68
CA ILE A 295 -0.07 -16.83 5.39
C ILE A 295 -1.11 -17.39 4.45
N LEU A 296 -2.38 -17.38 4.85
CA LEU A 296 -3.51 -17.75 3.98
C LEU A 296 -4.36 -16.52 3.72
N LEU A 297 -4.67 -16.28 2.46
CA LEU A 297 -5.56 -15.22 2.00
C LEU A 297 -6.48 -15.76 0.90
N LEU A 298 -7.79 -15.72 1.16
CA LEU A 298 -8.81 -16.03 0.17
C LEU A 298 -9.22 -14.75 -0.56
N SER A 299 -9.36 -14.81 -1.88
CA SER A 299 -9.79 -13.64 -2.65
C SER A 299 -11.31 -13.40 -2.54
N GLU A 300 -12.10 -14.44 -2.34
CA GLU A 300 -13.56 -14.36 -2.37
C GLU A 300 -14.19 -14.12 -1.00
N ASP A 301 -15.11 -13.14 -0.94
CA ASP A 301 -15.98 -12.87 0.21
C ASP A 301 -17.33 -13.59 0.16
N ILE A 302 -17.59 -14.36 -0.91
CA ILE A 302 -18.92 -14.90 -1.24
C ILE A 302 -19.36 -16.01 -0.29
N CYS A 303 -18.48 -16.49 0.57
CA CYS A 303 -18.81 -17.56 1.50
C CYS A 303 -19.22 -17.04 2.86
N VAL A 304 -20.48 -17.20 3.17
CA VAL A 304 -20.99 -17.08 4.54
C VAL A 304 -20.39 -18.21 5.38
N GLY A 305 -19.63 -17.85 6.41
CA GLY A 305 -19.01 -18.79 7.34
C GLY A 305 -17.51 -19.05 7.09
N GLU A 306 -16.91 -19.73 8.05
CA GLU A 306 -15.49 -20.10 7.98
C GLU A 306 -15.27 -21.21 6.97
N LYS A 307 -14.33 -21.01 6.03
CA LYS A 307 -13.85 -22.09 5.16
C LYS A 307 -12.78 -22.92 5.86
N LEU A 308 -12.87 -24.22 5.75
CA LEU A 308 -11.83 -25.15 6.16
C LEU A 308 -10.99 -25.52 4.94
N CYS A 309 -9.73 -25.14 4.97
CA CYS A 309 -8.74 -25.44 3.95
C CYS A 309 -7.69 -26.43 4.47
N LEU A 310 -7.13 -27.21 3.55
CA LEU A 310 -5.99 -28.08 3.79
C LEU A 310 -4.77 -27.51 3.07
N VAL A 311 -3.70 -27.28 3.81
CA VAL A 311 -2.39 -26.88 3.31
C VAL A 311 -1.38 -27.85 3.86
N ASP A 312 -0.74 -28.64 3.01
CA ASP A 312 0.23 -29.69 3.39
C ASP A 312 -0.25 -30.58 4.56
N GLY A 313 -1.52 -30.98 4.52
CA GLY A 313 -2.15 -31.78 5.57
C GLY A 313 -2.60 -31.01 6.82
N THR A 314 -2.22 -29.74 6.95
CA THR A 314 -2.65 -28.86 8.05
C THR A 314 -4.04 -28.30 7.77
N LYS A 315 -4.95 -28.47 8.72
CA LYS A 315 -6.31 -27.91 8.66
C LYS A 315 -6.30 -26.47 9.10
N ILE A 316 -6.64 -25.57 8.18
CA ILE A 316 -6.67 -24.12 8.38
C ILE A 316 -8.10 -23.62 8.19
N ARG A 317 -8.60 -22.78 9.10
CA ARG A 317 -9.96 -22.24 9.06
C ARG A 317 -9.94 -20.72 9.15
N GLY A 318 -10.48 -20.05 8.13
CA GLY A 318 -10.58 -18.59 8.01
C GLY A 318 -10.33 -18.10 6.58
N LYS A 319 -10.59 -16.81 6.33
CA LYS A 319 -10.40 -16.16 5.03
C LYS A 319 -9.08 -15.44 4.91
N CYS A 320 -8.63 -14.80 6.00
CA CYS A 320 -7.32 -14.18 6.09
C CYS A 320 -6.72 -14.50 7.45
N LEU A 321 -5.57 -15.16 7.46
CA LEU A 321 -4.91 -15.54 8.69
C LEU A 321 -3.40 -15.74 8.50
N VAL A 322 -2.71 -15.70 9.62
CA VAL A 322 -1.31 -16.07 9.76
C VAL A 322 -1.22 -17.20 10.78
N TYR A 323 -0.62 -18.33 10.42
CA TYR A 323 -0.34 -19.44 11.31
C TYR A 323 1.16 -19.52 11.59
N ASP A 324 1.53 -19.22 12.82
CA ASP A 324 2.89 -19.38 13.33
C ASP A 324 3.11 -20.84 13.68
N LYS A 325 3.92 -21.55 12.89
CA LYS A 325 4.18 -22.99 13.07
C LYS A 325 5.07 -23.27 14.25
N ILE A 326 5.97 -22.34 14.62
CA ILE A 326 6.89 -22.52 15.76
C ILE A 326 6.12 -22.46 17.08
N ASN A 327 5.20 -21.48 17.19
CA ASN A 327 4.42 -21.25 18.41
C ASN A 327 3.05 -21.94 18.39
N GLU A 328 2.70 -22.65 17.33
CA GLU A 328 1.41 -23.30 17.08
C GLU A 328 0.23 -22.32 17.26
N ARG A 329 0.40 -21.07 16.83
CA ARG A 329 -0.53 -19.97 17.08
C ARG A 329 -1.15 -19.47 15.77
N MET A 330 -2.47 -19.30 15.79
CA MET A 330 -3.21 -18.81 14.64
C MET A 330 -3.79 -17.42 14.90
N ILE A 331 -3.39 -16.45 14.08
CA ILE A 331 -3.89 -15.07 14.08
C ILE A 331 -4.89 -14.93 12.95
N ARG A 332 -6.18 -14.78 13.28
CA ARG A 332 -7.24 -14.60 12.28
C ARG A 332 -7.59 -13.14 12.12
N LEU A 333 -7.51 -12.65 10.91
CA LEU A 333 -7.82 -11.27 10.54
C LEU A 333 -9.20 -11.15 9.89
N GLN A 334 -9.61 -12.18 9.11
CA GLN A 334 -10.97 -12.34 8.61
C GLN A 334 -11.42 -13.79 8.83
N CYS A 335 -12.68 -13.97 9.21
CA CYS A 335 -13.33 -15.27 9.42
C CYS A 335 -14.12 -15.70 8.20
#